data_b30e8edff384296555cb58c8ab351f69
#
_entry.id   b30e8edff384296555cb58c8ab351f69
#
_cell.length_a   1.000
_cell.length_b   1.000
_cell.length_c   1.000
_cell.angle_alpha   90.00
_cell.angle_beta   90.00
_cell.angle_gamma   90.00
#
_symmetry.space_group_name_H-M   'P 1'
#
loop_
_entity.id
_entity.type
_entity.pdbx_description
1 polymer ?
#
loop_
_entity_poly.entity_id
_entity_poly.type
_entity_poly.pdbx_seq_one_letter_code
_entity_poly.pdbx_strand_id
1 'polypeptide(L)'
;MEPMVAIHNPGGDEVLQTAAQYGIKNILVYGGPGSQHMRYQDYVTMRMRIESFGLHLAVIEGGFSPSLDYHDVIFGGPRQDELIEDLLVQVRDMGRAGIPIYGYNWMPNSWGRAQPTIIRGGAMGTGYQYDWENDRRPSTFGKDMDEDTMWDALEYWIQAVTPVAEEVGLRCGIHPEDPPVSQRGGVPGLFRSFDAFKRLVSIVDSDYNAIEFCQGTFSEMPGEDIYEMIDYFGGRNKILYVHFRNVSGKAPAFNEEFINTGYVDMKRAMRTYRDAGFTGNFIDDHCPLMVDDADFPGNLGGYRSRLFAQGYIAGVIEAVEKEVEYGGPVGASNGATGEGASS
;
A
#
# COMPACT_ATOMS: atom_id res chain seq x y z
N MET A 1 4.86 13.73 7.35
CA MET A 1 4.06 12.49 7.21
C MET A 1 2.62 12.78 7.56
N GLU A 2 1.63 12.26 6.82
CA GLU A 2 0.23 12.61 7.04
C GLU A 2 -0.68 11.37 6.99
N PRO A 3 -1.76 11.30 7.80
CA PRO A 3 -2.77 10.27 7.66
C PRO A 3 -3.60 10.53 6.39
N MET A 4 -4.12 9.45 5.79
CA MET A 4 -4.95 9.48 4.59
C MET A 4 -6.11 8.50 4.73
N VAL A 5 -7.28 8.84 4.21
CA VAL A 5 -8.46 7.96 4.21
C VAL A 5 -8.67 7.36 2.83
N ALA A 6 -8.88 6.05 2.80
CA ALA A 6 -9.22 5.34 1.57
C ALA A 6 -10.75 5.23 1.41
N ILE A 7 -11.23 5.44 0.18
CA ILE A 7 -12.64 5.30 -0.18
C ILE A 7 -12.79 4.55 -1.49
N HIS A 8 -13.94 3.88 -1.67
CA HIS A 8 -14.33 3.34 -2.98
C HIS A 8 -14.95 4.42 -3.84
N ASN A 9 -14.69 4.39 -5.15
CA ASN A 9 -15.36 5.28 -6.10
C ASN A 9 -16.80 4.78 -6.38
N PRO A 10 -17.84 5.63 -6.23
CA PRO A 10 -17.80 7.08 -5.96
C PRO A 10 -17.68 7.47 -4.48
N GLY A 11 -17.68 6.54 -3.53
CA GLY A 11 -17.64 6.81 -2.09
C GLY A 11 -18.81 7.66 -1.58
N GLY A 12 -19.20 7.52 -0.32
CA GLY A 12 -20.24 8.35 0.31
C GLY A 12 -19.71 9.72 0.73
N ASP A 13 -20.55 10.76 0.62
CA ASP A 13 -20.24 12.10 1.12
C ASP A 13 -19.95 12.10 2.64
N GLU A 14 -20.60 11.19 3.36
CA GLU A 14 -20.42 11.03 4.81
C GLU A 14 -18.97 10.67 5.18
N VAL A 15 -18.29 9.83 4.37
CA VAL A 15 -16.89 9.46 4.62
C VAL A 15 -15.96 10.65 4.37
N LEU A 16 -16.21 11.42 3.31
CA LEU A 16 -15.45 12.63 3.00
C LEU A 16 -15.65 13.69 4.09
N GLN A 17 -16.87 13.89 4.53
CA GLN A 17 -17.16 14.84 5.62
C GLN A 17 -16.51 14.37 6.94
N THR A 18 -16.53 13.06 7.23
CA THR A 18 -15.88 12.49 8.41
C THR A 18 -14.37 12.69 8.35
N ALA A 19 -13.73 12.45 7.23
CA ALA A 19 -12.29 12.68 7.05
C ALA A 19 -11.93 14.16 7.34
N ALA A 20 -12.71 15.10 6.78
CA ALA A 20 -12.53 16.53 7.03
C ALA A 20 -12.70 16.90 8.52
N GLN A 21 -13.68 16.30 9.23
CA GLN A 21 -13.91 16.52 10.66
C GLN A 21 -12.78 15.97 11.54
N TYR A 22 -12.11 14.88 11.11
CA TYR A 22 -10.91 14.37 11.78
C TYR A 22 -9.66 15.18 11.49
N GLY A 23 -9.72 16.18 10.61
CA GLY A 23 -8.58 16.97 10.18
C GLY A 23 -7.67 16.22 9.19
N ILE A 24 -8.10 15.09 8.65
CA ILE A 24 -7.40 14.36 7.59
C ILE A 24 -7.69 15.06 6.27
N LYS A 25 -6.64 15.40 5.52
CA LYS A 25 -6.76 16.19 4.29
C LYS A 25 -6.67 15.34 3.03
N ASN A 26 -5.99 14.20 3.10
CA ASN A 26 -5.65 13.41 1.92
C ASN A 26 -6.59 12.22 1.77
N ILE A 27 -7.02 11.98 0.54
CA ILE A 27 -7.91 10.89 0.17
C ILE A 27 -7.23 10.01 -0.87
N LEU A 28 -7.31 8.70 -0.64
CA LEU A 28 -7.06 7.66 -1.63
C LEU A 28 -8.39 7.17 -2.17
N VAL A 29 -8.49 6.98 -3.47
CA VAL A 29 -9.67 6.38 -4.11
C VAL A 29 -9.29 5.06 -4.76
N TYR A 30 -10.00 4.00 -4.38
CA TYR A 30 -9.88 2.72 -5.07
C TYR A 30 -10.54 2.77 -6.44
N GLY A 31 -9.77 2.44 -7.50
CA GLY A 31 -10.20 2.49 -8.89
C GLY A 31 -9.01 2.76 -9.83
N GLY A 32 -9.27 3.27 -11.01
CA GLY A 32 -8.23 3.69 -11.95
C GLY A 32 -7.97 2.72 -13.09
N PRO A 33 -6.89 2.92 -13.85
CA PRO A 33 -6.54 2.10 -15.00
C PRO A 33 -6.53 0.60 -14.71
N GLY A 34 -7.04 -0.19 -15.63
CA GLY A 34 -7.11 -1.64 -15.46
C GLY A 34 -8.24 -2.14 -14.55
N SER A 35 -8.80 -1.30 -13.68
CA SER A 35 -9.95 -1.65 -12.83
C SER A 35 -11.27 -1.00 -13.27
N GLN A 36 -11.20 0.17 -13.85
CA GLN A 36 -12.34 0.92 -14.38
C GLN A 36 -11.89 1.68 -15.63
N HIS A 37 -12.72 1.74 -16.67
CA HIS A 37 -12.47 2.56 -17.84
C HIS A 37 -12.79 4.03 -17.54
N MET A 38 -11.82 4.74 -16.97
CA MET A 38 -11.92 6.16 -16.64
C MET A 38 -11.15 7.01 -17.63
N ARG A 39 -11.69 8.18 -17.94
CA ARG A 39 -11.08 9.16 -18.82
C ARG A 39 -10.84 10.47 -18.06
N TYR A 40 -10.14 11.39 -18.69
CA TYR A 40 -9.78 12.69 -18.11
C TYR A 40 -10.94 13.38 -17.35
N GLN A 41 -12.14 13.42 -17.95
CA GLN A 41 -13.30 14.08 -17.34
C GLN A 41 -13.78 13.39 -16.06
N ASP A 42 -13.66 12.06 -15.99
CA ASP A 42 -14.05 11.28 -14.81
C ASP A 42 -13.11 11.58 -13.64
N TYR A 43 -11.79 11.60 -13.91
CA TYR A 43 -10.77 11.96 -12.93
C TYR A 43 -10.94 13.40 -12.42
N VAL A 44 -11.19 14.36 -13.31
CA VAL A 44 -11.45 15.76 -12.93
C VAL A 44 -12.70 15.87 -12.05
N THR A 45 -13.79 15.20 -12.43
CA THR A 45 -15.04 15.21 -11.67
C THR A 45 -14.85 14.61 -10.26
N MET A 46 -14.12 13.48 -10.16
CA MET A 46 -13.79 12.85 -8.89
C MET A 46 -12.96 13.79 -8.01
N ARG A 47 -11.90 14.39 -8.56
CA ARG A 47 -11.03 15.33 -7.84
C ARG A 47 -11.82 16.55 -7.35
N MET A 48 -12.60 17.20 -8.21
CA MET A 48 -13.40 18.36 -7.84
C MET A 48 -14.42 18.06 -6.74
N ARG A 49 -15.02 16.86 -6.76
CA ARG A 49 -15.92 16.43 -5.69
C ARG A 49 -15.18 16.33 -4.35
N ILE A 50 -14.02 15.70 -4.31
CA ILE A 50 -13.22 15.58 -3.09
C ILE A 50 -12.76 16.95 -2.60
N GLU A 51 -12.29 17.82 -3.51
CA GLU A 51 -11.87 19.18 -3.20
C GLU A 51 -13.02 20.06 -2.66
N SER A 52 -14.28 19.78 -3.04
CA SER A 52 -15.44 20.50 -2.51
C SER A 52 -15.68 20.31 -1.01
N PHE A 53 -15.09 19.26 -0.41
CA PHE A 53 -15.07 19.02 1.03
C PHE A 53 -13.83 19.62 1.74
N GLY A 54 -12.98 20.36 1.01
CA GLY A 54 -11.71 20.87 1.52
C GLY A 54 -10.61 19.81 1.64
N LEU A 55 -10.76 18.70 0.92
CA LEU A 55 -9.87 17.56 0.90
C LEU A 55 -9.04 17.53 -0.38
N HIS A 56 -8.04 16.66 -0.44
CA HIS A 56 -7.14 16.49 -1.58
C HIS A 56 -7.15 15.03 -2.06
N LEU A 57 -7.37 14.81 -3.36
CA LEU A 57 -7.19 13.49 -3.97
C LEU A 57 -5.70 13.24 -4.17
N ALA A 58 -5.10 12.51 -3.24
CA ALA A 58 -3.66 12.26 -3.20
C ALA A 58 -3.24 11.01 -3.98
N VAL A 59 -4.10 9.98 -4.02
CA VAL A 59 -3.77 8.68 -4.61
C VAL A 59 -5.01 8.11 -5.30
N ILE A 60 -4.82 7.53 -6.46
CA ILE A 60 -5.72 6.52 -7.01
C ILE A 60 -5.02 5.17 -6.93
N GLU A 61 -5.71 4.17 -6.42
CA GLU A 61 -5.20 2.81 -6.29
C GLU A 61 -6.12 1.82 -6.97
N GLY A 62 -5.53 0.99 -7.81
CA GLY A 62 -6.27 -0.04 -8.51
C GLY A 62 -5.34 -1.13 -9.03
N GLY A 63 -5.84 -1.98 -9.87
CA GLY A 63 -5.03 -3.05 -10.44
C GLY A 63 -5.67 -3.58 -11.70
N PHE A 64 -4.95 -4.41 -12.40
CA PHE A 64 -5.44 -5.09 -13.58
C PHE A 64 -6.49 -6.13 -13.18
N SER A 65 -7.74 -5.69 -13.11
CA SER A 65 -8.84 -6.55 -12.66
C SER A 65 -9.00 -7.77 -13.56
N PRO A 66 -9.15 -8.98 -12.98
CA PRO A 66 -9.48 -10.17 -13.75
C PRO A 66 -10.81 -10.07 -14.51
N SER A 67 -11.70 -9.18 -14.10
CA SER A 67 -12.98 -8.93 -14.78
C SER A 67 -12.85 -8.06 -16.02
N LEU A 68 -11.71 -7.38 -16.18
CA LEU A 68 -11.35 -6.62 -17.37
C LEU A 68 -10.32 -7.40 -18.18
N ASP A 69 -10.36 -7.25 -19.47
CA ASP A 69 -9.62 -8.07 -20.43
C ASP A 69 -8.13 -7.65 -20.57
N TYR A 70 -7.45 -7.38 -19.42
CA TYR A 70 -6.04 -6.96 -19.39
C TYR A 70 -5.05 -8.08 -19.07
N HIS A 71 -5.47 -9.34 -19.11
CA HIS A 71 -4.60 -10.48 -18.81
C HIS A 71 -3.36 -10.55 -19.71
N ASP A 72 -3.51 -10.18 -20.97
CA ASP A 72 -2.41 -10.22 -21.92
C ASP A 72 -1.29 -9.23 -21.54
N VAL A 73 -1.58 -8.17 -20.79
CA VAL A 73 -0.55 -7.27 -20.26
C VAL A 73 0.34 -8.01 -19.27
N ILE A 74 -0.27 -8.79 -18.37
CA ILE A 74 0.44 -9.48 -17.28
C ILE A 74 1.16 -10.75 -17.79
N PHE A 75 0.58 -11.40 -18.80
CA PHE A 75 1.06 -12.69 -19.28
C PHE A 75 1.82 -12.64 -20.61
N GLY A 76 2.09 -11.43 -21.14
CA GLY A 76 2.76 -11.31 -22.45
C GLY A 76 1.95 -11.89 -23.59
N GLY A 77 0.62 -11.75 -23.55
CA GLY A 77 -0.28 -12.33 -24.55
C GLY A 77 -0.33 -11.55 -25.87
N PRO A 78 -1.10 -12.06 -26.87
CA PRO A 78 -1.09 -11.51 -28.23
C PRO A 78 -1.66 -10.09 -28.36
N ARG A 79 -2.42 -9.61 -27.38
CA ARG A 79 -2.98 -8.25 -27.34
C ARG A 79 -2.20 -7.31 -26.44
N GLN A 80 -1.01 -7.70 -25.95
CA GLN A 80 -0.25 -6.93 -24.96
C GLN A 80 -0.05 -5.48 -25.40
N ASP A 81 0.43 -5.24 -26.63
CA ASP A 81 0.69 -3.90 -27.14
C ASP A 81 -0.57 -3.03 -27.20
N GLU A 82 -1.67 -3.59 -27.73
CA GLU A 82 -2.97 -2.89 -27.82
C GLU A 82 -3.47 -2.45 -26.44
N LEU A 83 -3.39 -3.37 -25.48
CA LEU A 83 -3.88 -3.13 -24.12
C LEU A 83 -2.98 -2.16 -23.34
N ILE A 84 -1.67 -2.23 -23.53
CA ILE A 84 -0.72 -1.27 -22.97
C ILE A 84 -1.03 0.13 -23.51
N GLU A 85 -1.23 0.30 -24.81
CA GLU A 85 -1.56 1.62 -25.38
C GLU A 85 -2.86 2.20 -24.78
N ASP A 86 -3.90 1.38 -24.58
CA ASP A 86 -5.13 1.82 -23.91
C ASP A 86 -4.86 2.26 -22.46
N LEU A 87 -4.06 1.51 -21.71
CA LEU A 87 -3.66 1.87 -20.34
C LEU A 87 -2.83 3.15 -20.29
N LEU A 88 -1.91 3.35 -21.24
CA LEU A 88 -1.10 4.57 -21.31
C LEU A 88 -1.96 5.81 -21.58
N VAL A 89 -3.04 5.68 -22.34
CA VAL A 89 -4.02 6.77 -22.51
C VAL A 89 -4.68 7.12 -21.18
N GLN A 90 -5.08 6.11 -20.39
CA GLN A 90 -5.69 6.31 -19.07
C GLN A 90 -4.69 6.91 -18.07
N VAL A 91 -3.43 6.50 -18.08
CA VAL A 91 -2.34 7.07 -17.28
C VAL A 91 -2.12 8.55 -17.61
N ARG A 92 -2.09 8.91 -18.92
CA ARG A 92 -2.01 10.31 -19.34
C ARG A 92 -3.20 11.12 -18.87
N ASP A 93 -4.41 10.59 -19.00
CA ASP A 93 -5.64 11.28 -18.57
C ASP A 93 -5.63 11.51 -17.05
N MET A 94 -5.16 10.55 -16.26
CA MET A 94 -5.02 10.67 -14.80
C MET A 94 -4.02 11.75 -14.40
N GLY A 95 -2.80 11.71 -14.94
CA GLY A 95 -1.78 12.71 -14.63
C GLY A 95 -2.19 14.12 -15.07
N ARG A 96 -2.77 14.28 -16.28
CA ARG A 96 -3.31 15.56 -16.76
C ARG A 96 -4.47 16.09 -15.91
N ALA A 97 -5.24 15.21 -15.27
CA ALA A 97 -6.25 15.59 -14.30
C ALA A 97 -5.66 16.08 -12.96
N GLY A 98 -4.34 16.05 -12.80
CA GLY A 98 -3.62 16.54 -11.62
C GLY A 98 -3.57 15.56 -10.46
N ILE A 99 -3.72 14.26 -10.72
CA ILE A 99 -3.54 13.21 -9.72
C ILE A 99 -2.06 12.88 -9.62
N PRO A 100 -1.45 12.92 -8.43
CA PRO A 100 0.00 12.79 -8.31
C PRO A 100 0.50 11.34 -8.22
N ILE A 101 -0.32 10.39 -7.74
CA ILE A 101 0.10 9.01 -7.46
C ILE A 101 -0.93 8.01 -7.96
N TYR A 102 -0.42 6.98 -8.64
CA TYR A 102 -1.16 5.78 -9.01
C TYR A 102 -0.50 4.55 -8.39
N GLY A 103 -1.22 3.89 -7.46
CA GLY A 103 -0.87 2.58 -6.93
C GLY A 103 -1.55 1.47 -7.71
N TYR A 104 -0.87 0.36 -7.97
CA TYR A 104 -1.45 -0.78 -8.67
C TYR A 104 -0.79 -2.10 -8.28
N ASN A 105 -1.50 -3.20 -8.51
CA ASN A 105 -0.98 -4.53 -8.26
C ASN A 105 -0.73 -5.29 -9.58
N TRP A 106 0.16 -6.29 -9.52
CA TRP A 106 0.46 -7.21 -10.63
C TRP A 106 -0.03 -8.62 -10.30
N MET A 107 -1.19 -8.70 -9.67
CA MET A 107 -1.81 -9.94 -9.19
C MET A 107 -3.02 -10.30 -10.04
N PRO A 108 -2.88 -11.19 -11.04
CA PRO A 108 -4.01 -11.58 -11.89
C PRO A 108 -5.02 -12.46 -11.15
N ASN A 109 -4.60 -13.17 -10.11
CA ASN A 109 -5.50 -13.86 -9.19
C ASN A 109 -5.93 -12.89 -8.09
N SER A 110 -7.24 -12.73 -7.89
CA SER A 110 -7.77 -11.89 -6.83
C SER A 110 -7.17 -12.21 -5.45
N TRP A 111 -7.19 -11.23 -4.56
CA TRP A 111 -6.84 -11.35 -3.15
C TRP A 111 -7.50 -12.57 -2.51
N GLY A 112 -6.80 -13.69 -2.45
CA GLY A 112 -7.30 -14.94 -1.88
C GLY A 112 -6.92 -15.04 -0.43
N ARG A 113 -7.64 -14.32 0.43
CA ARG A 113 -7.44 -14.45 1.85
C ARG A 113 -8.20 -15.62 2.40
N ALA A 114 -7.66 -16.20 3.45
CA ALA A 114 -8.27 -17.30 4.16
C ALA A 114 -9.50 -16.84 4.98
N GLN A 115 -10.12 -17.79 5.63
CA GLN A 115 -11.31 -17.65 6.43
C GLN A 115 -11.20 -16.51 7.46
N PRO A 116 -12.33 -15.86 7.79
CA PRO A 116 -12.38 -14.93 8.91
C PRO A 116 -11.81 -15.56 10.18
N THR A 117 -10.92 -14.86 10.84
CA THR A 117 -10.26 -15.30 12.06
C THR A 117 -10.68 -14.45 13.24
N ILE A 118 -10.99 -15.09 14.38
CA ILE A 118 -11.31 -14.37 15.60
C ILE A 118 -10.01 -13.88 16.25
N ILE A 119 -9.94 -12.58 16.47
CA ILE A 119 -8.82 -11.89 17.09
C ILE A 119 -9.26 -11.18 18.39
N ARG A 120 -8.49 -10.21 18.88
CA ARG A 120 -8.71 -9.51 20.14
C ARG A 120 -10.19 -9.12 20.36
N GLY A 121 -10.73 -9.49 21.52
CA GLY A 121 -12.08 -9.11 21.96
C GLY A 121 -13.22 -9.70 21.17
N GLY A 122 -12.98 -10.73 20.35
CA GLY A 122 -13.97 -11.34 19.49
C GLY A 122 -14.19 -10.62 18.16
N ALA A 123 -13.35 -9.65 17.82
CA ALA A 123 -13.38 -9.03 16.49
C ALA A 123 -12.95 -10.04 15.41
N MET A 124 -13.44 -9.83 14.18
CA MET A 124 -13.08 -10.67 13.04
C MET A 124 -12.03 -9.97 12.19
N GLY A 125 -10.85 -10.57 12.11
CA GLY A 125 -9.82 -10.24 11.14
C GLY A 125 -9.85 -11.19 9.97
N THR A 126 -9.06 -10.91 8.94
CA THR A 126 -8.72 -11.89 7.91
C THR A 126 -7.44 -12.62 8.31
N GLY A 127 -7.29 -13.85 7.86
CA GLY A 127 -6.09 -14.62 8.11
C GLY A 127 -5.66 -15.37 6.86
N TYR A 128 -4.46 -15.85 6.85
CA TYR A 128 -3.93 -16.69 5.80
C TYR A 128 -3.26 -17.93 6.40
N GLN A 129 -3.52 -19.07 5.79
CA GLN A 129 -2.82 -20.30 6.03
C GLN A 129 -2.55 -20.98 4.70
N TYR A 130 -1.28 -21.14 4.39
CA TYR A 130 -0.86 -21.77 3.15
C TYR A 130 -1.30 -23.22 3.07
N ASP A 131 -2.05 -23.54 2.05
CA ASP A 131 -2.48 -24.88 1.73
C ASP A 131 -1.90 -25.29 0.37
N TRP A 132 -0.86 -26.10 0.40
CA TRP A 132 -0.17 -26.59 -0.79
C TRP A 132 -1.08 -27.25 -1.82
N GLU A 133 -2.13 -27.95 -1.37
CA GLU A 133 -3.05 -28.61 -2.28
C GLU A 133 -3.93 -27.58 -3.01
N ASN A 134 -4.36 -26.56 -2.31
CA ASN A 134 -5.12 -25.46 -2.91
C ASN A 134 -4.29 -24.60 -3.85
N ASP A 135 -3.01 -24.42 -3.57
CA ASP A 135 -2.13 -23.61 -4.42
C ASP A 135 -1.65 -24.36 -5.68
N ARG A 136 -1.78 -25.68 -5.71
CA ARG A 136 -1.57 -26.49 -6.90
C ARG A 136 -2.78 -26.59 -7.82
N ARG A 137 -3.88 -25.91 -7.49
CA ARG A 137 -5.04 -25.89 -8.40
C ARG A 137 -4.61 -25.35 -9.77
N PRO A 138 -5.15 -25.90 -10.87
CA PRO A 138 -4.93 -25.34 -12.19
C PRO A 138 -5.25 -23.85 -12.20
N SER A 139 -4.46 -23.09 -12.92
CA SER A 139 -4.73 -21.67 -13.12
C SER A 139 -6.15 -21.46 -13.64
N THR A 140 -6.84 -20.45 -13.08
CA THR A 140 -8.14 -19.98 -13.59
C THR A 140 -8.04 -19.49 -15.03
N PHE A 141 -6.84 -19.25 -15.53
CA PHE A 141 -6.53 -18.84 -16.90
C PHE A 141 -6.26 -20.01 -17.85
N GLY A 142 -6.47 -21.28 -17.40
CA GLY A 142 -6.42 -22.48 -18.23
C GLY A 142 -5.00 -22.99 -18.58
N LYS A 143 -3.95 -22.36 -18.05
CA LYS A 143 -2.55 -22.80 -18.20
C LYS A 143 -1.75 -22.38 -16.97
N ASP A 144 -0.72 -23.15 -16.64
CA ASP A 144 0.30 -22.72 -15.70
C ASP A 144 1.11 -21.58 -16.31
N MET A 145 1.43 -20.60 -15.46
CA MET A 145 2.23 -19.45 -15.86
C MET A 145 3.68 -19.65 -15.45
N ASP A 146 4.57 -19.23 -16.29
CA ASP A 146 6.00 -19.20 -16.04
C ASP A 146 6.41 -17.86 -15.40
N GLU A 147 7.22 -17.93 -14.34
CA GLU A 147 7.65 -16.73 -13.61
C GLU A 147 8.51 -15.80 -14.48
N ASP A 148 9.39 -16.36 -15.32
CA ASP A 148 10.24 -15.56 -16.21
C ASP A 148 9.39 -14.81 -17.24
N THR A 149 8.40 -15.47 -17.83
CA THR A 149 7.44 -14.84 -18.75
C THR A 149 6.69 -13.66 -18.10
N MET A 150 6.28 -13.81 -16.83
CA MET A 150 5.62 -12.72 -16.11
C MET A 150 6.58 -11.56 -15.78
N TRP A 151 7.84 -11.85 -15.47
CA TRP A 151 8.86 -10.83 -15.30
C TRP A 151 9.15 -10.07 -16.60
N ASP A 152 9.24 -10.77 -17.74
CA ASP A 152 9.44 -10.14 -19.06
C ASP A 152 8.27 -9.22 -19.41
N ALA A 153 7.04 -9.66 -19.14
CA ALA A 153 5.84 -8.86 -19.38
C ALA A 153 5.79 -7.62 -18.47
N LEU A 154 6.18 -7.76 -17.19
CA LEU A 154 6.28 -6.65 -16.27
C LEU A 154 7.35 -5.64 -16.68
N GLU A 155 8.53 -6.12 -17.07
CA GLU A 155 9.62 -5.27 -17.55
C GLU A 155 9.19 -4.46 -18.78
N TYR A 156 8.50 -5.11 -19.72
CA TYR A 156 7.92 -4.46 -20.88
C TYR A 156 6.91 -3.36 -20.51
N TRP A 157 6.01 -3.64 -19.55
CA TRP A 157 5.07 -2.66 -19.01
C TRP A 157 5.79 -1.47 -18.35
N ILE A 158 6.76 -1.73 -17.46
CA ILE A 158 7.48 -0.67 -16.73
C ILE A 158 8.24 0.24 -17.70
N GLN A 159 8.86 -0.33 -18.73
CA GLN A 159 9.55 0.43 -19.77
C GLN A 159 8.59 1.30 -20.61
N ALA A 160 7.36 0.85 -20.81
CA ALA A 160 6.34 1.60 -21.52
C ALA A 160 5.68 2.69 -20.66
N VAL A 161 5.33 2.38 -19.41
CA VAL A 161 4.56 3.29 -18.55
C VAL A 161 5.43 4.40 -17.94
N THR A 162 6.68 4.12 -17.58
CA THR A 162 7.51 5.09 -16.84
C THR A 162 7.74 6.39 -17.60
N PRO A 163 8.09 6.40 -18.91
CA PRO A 163 8.24 7.65 -19.66
C PRO A 163 6.94 8.46 -19.74
N VAL A 164 5.78 7.79 -19.84
CA VAL A 164 4.48 8.46 -19.86
C VAL A 164 4.14 9.04 -18.51
N ALA A 165 4.44 8.33 -17.44
CA ALA A 165 4.28 8.77 -16.07
C ALA A 165 5.13 10.02 -15.78
N GLU A 166 6.37 10.04 -16.23
CA GLU A 166 7.27 11.21 -16.18
C GLU A 166 6.71 12.42 -16.94
N GLU A 167 6.20 12.20 -18.17
CA GLU A 167 5.62 13.26 -19.01
C GLU A 167 4.48 14.00 -18.29
N VAL A 168 3.65 13.27 -17.54
CA VAL A 168 2.45 13.83 -16.92
C VAL A 168 2.56 14.06 -15.42
N GLY A 169 3.71 13.75 -14.81
CA GLY A 169 3.97 13.95 -13.39
C GLY A 169 3.19 12.99 -12.47
N LEU A 170 2.85 11.80 -12.95
CA LEU A 170 2.12 10.77 -12.20
C LEU A 170 3.07 9.69 -11.71
N ARG A 171 3.37 9.64 -10.42
CA ARG A 171 4.22 8.58 -9.86
C ARG A 171 3.45 7.26 -9.77
N CYS A 172 4.02 6.18 -10.32
CA CYS A 172 3.41 4.85 -10.35
C CYS A 172 4.11 3.92 -9.36
N GLY A 173 3.34 3.20 -8.55
CA GLY A 173 3.87 2.26 -7.55
C GLY A 173 3.17 0.92 -7.57
N ILE A 174 3.96 -0.17 -7.43
CA ILE A 174 3.44 -1.53 -7.39
C ILE A 174 3.26 -2.00 -5.95
N HIS A 175 2.08 -2.58 -5.68
CA HIS A 175 1.75 -3.28 -4.44
C HIS A 175 2.42 -4.67 -4.38
N PRO A 176 2.87 -5.14 -3.22
CA PRO A 176 3.38 -6.51 -3.06
C PRO A 176 2.30 -7.58 -3.28
N GLU A 177 2.75 -8.81 -3.56
CA GLU A 177 1.85 -9.98 -3.55
C GLU A 177 1.26 -10.17 -2.15
N ASP A 178 -0.06 -10.25 -2.08
CA ASP A 178 -0.77 -10.46 -0.81
C ASP A 178 -1.70 -11.69 -0.89
N PRO A 179 -1.31 -12.78 -0.23
CA PRO A 179 -0.13 -13.00 0.59
C PRO A 179 1.17 -13.20 -0.23
N PRO A 180 2.37 -12.95 0.37
CA PRO A 180 3.65 -13.05 -0.32
C PRO A 180 4.15 -14.50 -0.44
N VAL A 181 3.48 -15.27 -1.29
CA VAL A 181 3.78 -16.68 -1.57
C VAL A 181 4.26 -16.87 -3.01
N SER A 182 4.98 -17.97 -3.24
CA SER A 182 5.63 -18.22 -4.53
C SER A 182 4.65 -18.44 -5.69
N GLN A 183 3.47 -18.96 -5.38
CA GLN A 183 2.46 -19.29 -6.39
C GLN A 183 1.08 -19.32 -5.78
N ARG A 184 0.08 -18.94 -6.57
CA ARG A 184 -1.33 -19.09 -6.25
C ARG A 184 -2.12 -19.50 -7.49
N GLY A 185 -2.80 -20.65 -7.39
CA GLY A 185 -3.65 -21.15 -8.49
C GLY A 185 -2.92 -21.21 -9.83
N GLY A 186 -1.70 -21.75 -9.88
CA GLY A 186 -0.90 -21.86 -11.09
C GLY A 186 -0.28 -20.55 -11.62
N VAL A 187 -0.37 -19.46 -10.86
CA VAL A 187 0.21 -18.16 -11.21
C VAL A 187 1.29 -17.78 -10.20
N PRO A 188 2.53 -17.48 -10.65
CA PRO A 188 3.60 -17.03 -9.79
C PRO A 188 3.29 -15.69 -9.11
N GLY A 189 3.69 -15.55 -7.83
CA GLY A 189 3.70 -14.27 -7.14
C GLY A 189 5.07 -13.61 -7.29
N LEU A 190 5.18 -12.54 -8.05
CA LEU A 190 6.47 -11.89 -8.31
C LEU A 190 6.99 -11.11 -7.10
N PHE A 191 6.10 -10.34 -6.46
CA PHE A 191 6.48 -9.36 -5.43
C PHE A 191 6.36 -9.90 -4.00
N ARG A 192 7.15 -10.95 -3.70
CA ARG A 192 7.13 -11.70 -2.44
C ARG A 192 8.43 -11.62 -1.62
N SER A 193 9.41 -10.82 -2.04
CA SER A 193 10.70 -10.70 -1.37
C SER A 193 11.33 -9.31 -1.57
N PHE A 194 12.27 -8.97 -0.70
CA PHE A 194 13.04 -7.73 -0.81
C PHE A 194 13.78 -7.61 -2.14
N ASP A 195 14.38 -8.70 -2.61
CA ASP A 195 15.13 -8.70 -3.87
C ASP A 195 14.22 -8.52 -5.10
N ALA A 196 12.98 -9.01 -5.06
CA ALA A 196 12.02 -8.76 -6.13
C ALA A 196 11.73 -7.25 -6.29
N PHE A 197 11.59 -6.53 -5.19
CA PHE A 197 11.39 -5.08 -5.21
C PHE A 197 12.65 -4.30 -5.59
N LYS A 198 13.83 -4.78 -5.21
CA LYS A 198 15.10 -4.22 -5.74
C LYS A 198 15.18 -4.37 -7.26
N ARG A 199 14.78 -5.55 -7.80
CA ARG A 199 14.68 -5.77 -9.25
C ARG A 199 13.69 -4.78 -9.88
N LEU A 200 12.47 -4.67 -9.34
CA LEU A 200 11.43 -3.75 -9.82
C LEU A 200 11.97 -2.33 -10.02
N VAL A 201 12.54 -1.75 -8.96
CA VAL A 201 12.97 -0.35 -9.00
C VAL A 201 14.22 -0.12 -9.86
N SER A 202 14.92 -1.20 -10.24
CA SER A 202 16.08 -1.18 -11.14
C SER A 202 15.74 -1.34 -12.63
N ILE A 203 14.52 -1.78 -12.98
CA ILE A 203 14.09 -1.93 -14.39
C ILE A 203 14.21 -0.59 -15.12
N VAL A 204 13.67 0.46 -14.54
CA VAL A 204 13.88 1.86 -14.92
C VAL A 204 14.16 2.64 -13.64
N ASP A 205 15.37 3.17 -13.50
CA ASP A 205 15.75 3.99 -12.33
C ASP A 205 15.17 5.40 -12.46
N SER A 206 13.91 5.52 -12.02
CA SER A 206 13.12 6.74 -12.07
C SER A 206 12.29 6.88 -10.79
N ASP A 207 12.05 8.11 -10.34
CA ASP A 207 11.12 8.39 -9.23
C ASP A 207 9.66 8.03 -9.59
N TYR A 208 9.39 7.81 -10.87
CA TYR A 208 8.07 7.46 -11.39
C TYR A 208 7.86 5.94 -11.52
N ASN A 209 8.90 5.14 -11.26
CA ASN A 209 8.84 3.69 -11.05
C ASN A 209 9.16 3.40 -9.58
N ALA A 210 8.14 3.12 -8.78
CA ALA A 210 8.24 3.10 -7.34
C ALA A 210 7.35 2.03 -6.71
N ILE A 211 7.10 2.14 -5.41
CA ILE A 211 6.44 1.12 -4.59
C ILE A 211 5.23 1.74 -3.87
N GLU A 212 4.10 1.08 -3.98
CA GLU A 212 3.01 1.13 -3.04
C GLU A 212 3.39 0.24 -1.86
N PHE A 213 3.79 0.85 -0.72
CA PHE A 213 4.41 0.11 0.37
C PHE A 213 3.36 -0.41 1.36
N CYS A 214 2.81 -1.60 1.09
CA CYS A 214 1.94 -2.26 2.06
C CYS A 214 2.78 -2.87 3.20
N GLN A 215 2.96 -2.13 4.29
CA GLN A 215 3.75 -2.57 5.45
C GLN A 215 3.29 -3.93 5.97
N GLY A 216 1.97 -4.18 6.01
CA GLY A 216 1.46 -5.47 6.41
C GLY A 216 2.04 -6.59 5.56
N THR A 217 1.87 -6.51 4.24
CA THR A 217 2.37 -7.53 3.31
C THR A 217 3.89 -7.66 3.31
N PHE A 218 4.63 -6.56 3.35
CA PHE A 218 6.10 -6.62 3.52
C PHE A 218 6.49 -7.31 4.83
N SER A 219 5.70 -7.12 5.89
CA SER A 219 5.91 -7.79 7.19
C SER A 219 5.62 -9.30 7.12
N GLU A 220 4.76 -9.75 6.23
CA GLU A 220 4.41 -11.15 6.02
C GLU A 220 5.50 -11.94 5.30
N MET A 221 6.47 -11.28 4.65
CA MET A 221 7.53 -11.92 3.86
C MET A 221 8.47 -12.75 4.76
N PRO A 222 8.63 -14.07 4.49
CA PRO A 222 9.53 -14.90 5.27
C PRO A 222 10.99 -14.48 5.14
N GLY A 223 11.70 -14.42 6.26
CA GLY A 223 13.15 -14.13 6.27
C GLY A 223 13.52 -12.64 6.15
N GLU A 224 12.59 -11.75 5.80
CA GLU A 224 12.87 -10.35 5.57
C GLU A 224 12.71 -9.49 6.85
N ASP A 225 13.41 -8.37 6.95
CA ASP A 225 13.26 -7.37 8.01
C ASP A 225 12.52 -6.15 7.47
N ILE A 226 11.34 -5.87 8.01
CA ILE A 226 10.50 -4.74 7.59
C ILE A 226 11.20 -3.40 7.77
N TYR A 227 11.99 -3.22 8.82
CA TYR A 227 12.67 -1.96 9.09
C TYR A 227 13.82 -1.71 8.10
N GLU A 228 14.55 -2.76 7.71
CA GLU A 228 15.57 -2.68 6.66
C GLU A 228 14.95 -2.29 5.31
N MET A 229 13.79 -2.89 4.97
CA MET A 229 13.10 -2.56 3.73
C MET A 229 12.57 -1.12 3.71
N ILE A 230 12.03 -0.63 4.83
CA ILE A 230 11.59 0.78 4.97
C ILE A 230 12.78 1.73 4.76
N ASP A 231 13.89 1.49 5.46
CA ASP A 231 15.09 2.32 5.35
C ASP A 231 15.65 2.33 3.92
N TYR A 232 15.76 1.15 3.31
CA TYR A 232 16.31 1.00 1.98
C TYR A 232 15.49 1.73 0.90
N PHE A 233 14.17 1.52 0.86
CA PHE A 233 13.32 2.10 -0.16
C PHE A 233 12.94 3.55 0.16
N GLY A 234 12.76 3.88 1.44
CA GLY A 234 12.52 5.25 1.89
C GLY A 234 13.68 6.18 1.57
N GLY A 235 14.91 5.77 1.93
CA GLY A 235 16.12 6.53 1.63
C GLY A 235 16.43 6.73 0.13
N ARG A 236 15.71 6.02 -0.74
CA ARG A 236 15.81 6.11 -2.22
C ARG A 236 14.60 6.78 -2.88
N ASN A 237 13.71 7.37 -2.09
CA ASN A 237 12.47 8.00 -2.58
C ASN A 237 11.58 7.03 -3.39
N LYS A 238 11.63 5.72 -3.07
CA LYS A 238 10.87 4.68 -3.78
C LYS A 238 9.56 4.31 -3.11
N ILE A 239 9.26 4.83 -1.91
CA ILE A 239 7.96 4.65 -1.25
C ILE A 239 7.04 5.81 -1.63
N LEU A 240 5.87 5.52 -2.21
CA LEU A 240 4.90 6.54 -2.61
C LEU A 240 3.90 6.87 -1.50
N TYR A 241 3.35 5.86 -0.91
CA TYR A 241 2.45 5.89 0.24
C TYR A 241 2.49 4.54 0.94
N VAL A 242 1.92 4.48 2.14
CA VAL A 242 2.06 3.33 3.02
C VAL A 242 0.70 2.81 3.45
N HIS A 243 0.47 1.51 3.30
CA HIS A 243 -0.57 0.77 4.00
C HIS A 243 -0.04 0.36 5.36
N PHE A 244 -0.39 1.12 6.39
CA PHE A 244 0.18 1.02 7.72
C PHE A 244 -0.62 0.08 8.61
N ARG A 245 -0.74 -1.19 8.21
CA ARG A 245 -1.40 -2.26 8.97
C ARG A 245 -0.42 -3.18 9.65
N ASN A 246 -0.91 -4.00 10.59
CA ASN A 246 -0.12 -4.94 11.35
C ASN A 246 -0.67 -6.35 11.26
N VAL A 247 0.20 -7.34 11.41
CA VAL A 247 -0.11 -8.76 11.27
C VAL A 247 0.50 -9.58 12.40
N SER A 248 -0.04 -10.78 12.67
CA SER A 248 0.43 -11.63 13.76
C SER A 248 1.76 -12.34 13.49
N GLY A 249 2.19 -12.40 12.23
CA GLY A 249 3.39 -13.13 11.83
C GLY A 249 3.62 -13.14 10.33
N LYS A 250 4.38 -14.11 9.85
CA LYS A 250 4.81 -14.23 8.46
C LYS A 250 4.16 -15.44 7.77
N ALA A 251 4.14 -15.43 6.43
CA ALA A 251 3.81 -16.64 5.68
C ALA A 251 4.70 -17.82 6.16
N PRO A 252 4.16 -19.04 6.24
CA PRO A 252 2.96 -19.53 5.58
C PRO A 252 1.64 -19.35 6.36
N ALA A 253 1.65 -18.76 7.56
CA ALA A 253 0.42 -18.58 8.34
C ALA A 253 0.48 -17.28 9.17
N PHE A 254 -0.53 -16.42 9.02
CA PHE A 254 -0.68 -15.18 9.78
C PHE A 254 -2.14 -14.75 9.86
N ASN A 255 -2.43 -13.85 10.78
CA ASN A 255 -3.70 -13.13 10.86
C ASN A 255 -3.43 -11.63 10.69
N GLU A 256 -4.37 -10.94 10.07
CA GLU A 256 -4.43 -9.49 10.15
C GLU A 256 -4.94 -9.08 11.53
N GLU A 257 -4.30 -8.11 12.11
CA GLU A 257 -4.53 -7.70 13.49
C GLU A 257 -5.08 -6.27 13.56
N PHE A 258 -5.52 -5.86 14.74
CA PHE A 258 -5.62 -4.43 14.98
C PHE A 258 -4.25 -3.78 14.79
N ILE A 259 -4.24 -2.57 14.29
CA ILE A 259 -3.01 -1.82 13.99
C ILE A 259 -1.98 -1.82 15.13
N ASN A 260 -2.44 -1.93 16.37
CA ASN A 260 -1.60 -1.89 17.59
C ASN A 260 -1.32 -3.26 18.23
N THR A 261 -1.67 -4.38 17.62
CA THR A 261 -1.54 -5.72 18.24
C THR A 261 -0.74 -6.74 17.45
N GLY A 262 -0.31 -6.46 16.24
CA GLY A 262 0.55 -7.37 15.48
C GLY A 262 1.99 -7.45 16.03
N TYR A 263 2.85 -8.17 15.34
CA TYR A 263 4.24 -8.37 15.77
C TYR A 263 5.18 -7.21 15.43
N VAL A 264 4.77 -6.31 14.52
CA VAL A 264 5.56 -5.15 14.15
C VAL A 264 5.43 -4.06 15.23
N ASP A 265 6.57 -3.52 15.68
CA ASP A 265 6.58 -2.32 16.49
C ASP A 265 6.27 -1.10 15.59
N MET A 266 5.01 -0.67 15.61
CA MET A 266 4.49 0.40 14.75
C MET A 266 5.16 1.75 15.03
N LYS A 267 5.55 2.04 16.27
CA LYS A 267 6.27 3.26 16.61
C LYS A 267 7.69 3.25 16.04
N ARG A 268 8.38 2.11 16.12
CA ARG A 268 9.68 1.92 15.50
C ARG A 268 9.58 2.05 13.99
N ALA A 269 8.56 1.44 13.36
CA ALA A 269 8.34 1.55 11.91
C ALA A 269 8.13 3.02 11.49
N MET A 270 7.25 3.76 12.19
CA MET A 270 7.01 5.18 11.90
C MET A 270 8.29 6.01 12.04
N ARG A 271 9.11 5.73 13.05
CA ARG A 271 10.43 6.39 13.22
C ARG A 271 11.36 6.05 12.05
N THR A 272 11.37 4.79 11.61
CA THR A 272 12.21 4.36 10.46
C THR A 272 11.78 5.09 9.17
N TYR A 273 10.47 5.24 8.90
CA TYR A 273 10.00 6.06 7.77
C TYR A 273 10.49 7.50 7.85
N ARG A 274 10.35 8.14 9.01
CA ARG A 274 10.83 9.51 9.22
C ARG A 274 12.34 9.61 8.98
N ASP A 275 13.12 8.72 9.58
CA ASP A 275 14.59 8.74 9.54
C ASP A 275 15.11 8.44 8.11
N ALA A 276 14.37 7.64 7.34
CA ALA A 276 14.59 7.42 5.91
C ALA A 276 14.19 8.62 5.02
N GLY A 277 13.59 9.67 5.60
CA GLY A 277 13.18 10.87 4.86
C GLY A 277 11.81 10.79 4.18
N PHE A 278 11.00 9.78 4.50
CA PHE A 278 9.65 9.67 3.94
C PHE A 278 8.71 10.74 4.53
N THR A 279 8.02 11.48 3.66
CA THR A 279 7.09 12.56 4.04
C THR A 279 5.67 12.35 3.54
N GLY A 280 5.39 11.19 2.93
CA GLY A 280 4.12 10.89 2.27
C GLY A 280 2.99 10.48 3.22
N ASN A 281 2.03 9.78 2.67
CA ASN A 281 0.76 9.47 3.30
C ASN A 281 0.70 8.03 3.84
N PHE A 282 -0.10 7.83 4.89
CA PHE A 282 -0.38 6.54 5.53
C PHE A 282 -1.88 6.26 5.56
N ILE A 283 -2.29 5.08 5.08
CA ILE A 283 -3.66 4.56 5.24
C ILE A 283 -3.66 3.35 6.17
N ASP A 284 -4.83 3.05 6.72
CA ASP A 284 -5.08 1.91 7.59
C ASP A 284 -5.24 0.57 6.84
N ASP A 285 -5.49 0.61 5.53
CA ASP A 285 -5.71 -0.54 4.63
C ASP A 285 -6.82 -1.48 5.14
N HIS A 286 -6.49 -2.65 5.65
CA HIS A 286 -7.46 -3.59 6.20
C HIS A 286 -7.63 -3.44 7.70
N CYS A 287 -8.88 -3.34 8.14
CA CYS A 287 -9.23 -3.23 9.55
C CYS A 287 -10.19 -4.34 9.97
N PRO A 288 -10.05 -4.90 11.19
CA PRO A 288 -10.95 -5.92 11.69
C PRO A 288 -12.41 -5.45 11.76
N LEU A 289 -13.36 -6.38 11.58
CA LEU A 289 -14.76 -6.13 11.85
C LEU A 289 -15.01 -6.19 13.36
N MET A 290 -15.49 -5.10 13.92
CA MET A 290 -15.92 -5.02 15.32
C MET A 290 -17.41 -5.28 15.45
N VAL A 291 -17.91 -5.31 16.68
CA VAL A 291 -19.35 -5.42 16.96
C VAL A 291 -20.12 -4.28 16.24
N ASP A 292 -21.20 -4.64 15.58
CA ASP A 292 -22.08 -3.75 14.82
C ASP A 292 -21.41 -3.03 13.61
N ASP A 293 -20.28 -3.54 13.12
CA ASP A 293 -19.64 -3.04 11.90
C ASP A 293 -20.18 -3.68 10.61
N ALA A 294 -21.09 -4.65 10.72
CA ALA A 294 -21.53 -5.46 9.59
C ALA A 294 -22.24 -4.69 8.46
N ASP A 295 -22.76 -3.50 8.76
CA ASP A 295 -23.55 -2.69 7.83
C ASP A 295 -22.73 -1.61 7.10
N PHE A 296 -21.41 -1.56 7.31
CA PHE A 296 -20.59 -0.54 6.65
C PHE A 296 -20.29 -0.92 5.19
N PRO A 297 -20.59 -0.05 4.21
CA PRO A 297 -20.34 -0.37 2.80
C PRO A 297 -18.85 -0.37 2.49
N GLY A 298 -18.35 -1.52 2.10
CA GLY A 298 -16.97 -1.74 1.65
C GLY A 298 -16.27 -2.85 2.42
N ASN A 299 -15.77 -3.83 1.70
CA ASN A 299 -15.17 -5.06 2.25
C ASN A 299 -13.78 -4.89 2.88
N LEU A 300 -13.34 -3.66 3.18
CA LEU A 300 -12.02 -3.39 3.72
C LEU A 300 -12.00 -3.26 5.25
N GLY A 301 -12.94 -3.92 5.93
CA GLY A 301 -13.02 -3.94 7.38
C GLY A 301 -14.03 -2.96 7.98
N GLY A 302 -14.10 -2.94 9.29
CA GLY A 302 -15.11 -2.22 10.03
C GLY A 302 -14.85 -0.73 10.17
N TYR A 303 -15.90 0.06 10.12
CA TYR A 303 -15.82 1.52 10.28
C TYR A 303 -15.19 1.95 11.61
N ARG A 304 -15.58 1.26 12.70
CA ARG A 304 -15.08 1.59 14.05
C ARG A 304 -13.59 1.30 14.20
N SER A 305 -13.14 0.19 13.65
CA SER A 305 -11.70 -0.13 13.68
C SER A 305 -10.89 0.77 12.77
N ARG A 306 -11.47 1.27 11.66
CA ARG A 306 -10.83 2.31 10.83
C ARG A 306 -10.66 3.61 11.59
N LEU A 307 -11.70 4.08 12.30
CA LEU A 307 -11.58 5.28 13.13
C LEU A 307 -10.48 5.13 14.18
N PHE A 308 -10.42 3.94 14.82
CA PHE A 308 -9.35 3.63 15.76
C PHE A 308 -7.97 3.64 15.09
N ALA A 309 -7.85 3.02 13.91
CA ALA A 309 -6.59 2.95 13.18
C ALA A 309 -6.13 4.34 12.70
N GLN A 310 -7.03 5.17 12.17
CA GLN A 310 -6.71 6.54 11.75
C GLN A 310 -6.24 7.41 12.92
N GLY A 311 -6.92 7.33 14.07
CA GLY A 311 -6.50 8.02 15.28
C GLY A 311 -5.14 7.53 15.80
N TYR A 312 -4.87 6.23 15.69
CA TYR A 312 -3.57 5.65 16.04
C TYR A 312 -2.45 6.13 15.10
N ILE A 313 -2.68 6.12 13.78
CA ILE A 313 -1.72 6.63 12.78
C ILE A 313 -1.38 8.09 13.09
N ALA A 314 -2.39 8.95 13.22
CA ALA A 314 -2.19 10.37 13.53
C ALA A 314 -1.39 10.57 14.82
N GLY A 315 -1.73 9.83 15.88
CA GLY A 315 -1.05 9.92 17.17
C GLY A 315 0.39 9.42 17.12
N VAL A 316 0.70 8.36 16.36
CA VAL A 316 2.08 7.85 16.22
C VAL A 316 2.92 8.80 15.37
N ILE A 317 2.36 9.39 14.29
CA ILE A 317 3.03 10.44 13.51
C ILE A 317 3.40 11.61 14.43
N GLU A 318 2.42 12.17 15.15
CA GLU A 318 2.65 13.29 16.06
C GLU A 318 3.72 12.97 17.11
N ALA A 319 3.65 11.77 17.71
CA ALA A 319 4.60 11.36 18.73
C ALA A 319 6.03 11.27 18.19
N VAL A 320 6.20 10.74 16.97
CA VAL A 320 7.52 10.57 16.35
C VAL A 320 8.09 11.90 15.86
N GLU A 321 7.26 12.78 15.30
CA GLU A 321 7.69 14.11 14.86
C GLU A 321 8.13 14.98 16.06
N LYS A 322 7.38 14.98 17.15
CA LYS A 322 7.73 15.72 18.37
C LYS A 322 8.96 15.19 19.12
N GLU A 323 9.34 13.92 18.92
CA GLU A 323 10.61 13.40 19.46
C GLU A 323 11.82 14.22 18.98
N VAL A 324 11.77 14.76 17.77
CA VAL A 324 12.85 15.59 17.22
C VAL A 324 12.83 17.00 17.79
N GLU A 325 11.65 17.57 18.02
CA GLU A 325 11.51 18.92 18.58
C GLU A 325 11.98 19.00 20.05
N TYR A 326 11.75 17.94 20.83
CA TYR A 326 12.10 17.89 22.26
C TYR A 326 13.38 17.08 22.54
N GLY A 327 13.94 16.40 21.56
CA GLY A 327 15.10 15.52 21.67
C GLY A 327 16.44 16.22 21.47
N GLY A 328 16.69 17.29 22.19
CA GLY A 328 18.07 17.58 22.60
C GLY A 328 18.53 16.42 23.53
N PRO A 329 19.84 16.08 23.61
CA PRO A 329 20.31 14.92 24.36
C PRO A 329 19.87 15.01 25.80
N VAL A 330 18.88 14.21 26.18
CA VAL A 330 18.55 13.94 27.58
C VAL A 330 19.68 13.09 28.12
N GLY A 331 20.64 13.71 28.80
CA GLY A 331 21.67 12.96 29.49
C GLY A 331 23.09 13.45 29.35
N ALA A 332 23.33 14.73 29.65
CA ALA A 332 24.57 15.13 30.27
C ALA A 332 24.23 15.70 31.67
N SER A 333 23.98 14.82 32.63
CA SER A 333 24.05 15.20 34.00
C SER A 333 25.47 15.66 34.28
N ASN A 334 25.66 16.97 34.40
CA ASN A 334 26.88 17.56 34.93
C ASN A 334 27.15 16.95 36.31
N GLY A 335 28.03 15.97 36.35
CA GLY A 335 28.68 15.58 37.57
C GLY A 335 29.52 16.78 38.05
N ALA A 336 28.93 17.60 38.89
CA ALA A 336 29.69 18.58 39.64
C ALA A 336 30.60 17.80 40.58
N THR A 337 31.85 17.67 40.21
CA THR A 337 32.94 17.33 41.14
C THR A 337 33.11 18.46 42.11
N GLY A 338 32.58 18.27 43.32
CA GLY A 338 32.94 19.11 44.46
C GLY A 338 34.36 18.80 44.86
N GLU A 339 35.30 19.67 44.48
CA GLU A 339 36.59 19.74 45.14
C GLU A 339 36.41 20.41 46.51
N GLY A 340 36.72 19.62 47.53
CA GLY A 340 36.85 20.10 48.88
C GLY A 340 38.06 21.03 49.02
N ALA A 341 37.86 22.21 49.57
CA ALA A 341 38.93 23.04 50.10
C ALA A 341 38.99 22.80 51.59
N SER A 342 40.09 22.22 52.04
CA SER A 342 40.54 22.17 53.41
C SER A 342 41.15 23.52 53.80
N SER A 343 40.70 24.06 54.91
CA SER A 343 41.56 24.73 55.91
C SER A 343 40.72 24.99 57.18
#